data_3f9e6024381562735763b2d4d983c0d4
#
_entry.id   3f9e6024381562735763b2d4d983c0d4
#
_cell.length_a   1.000
_cell.length_b   1.000
_cell.length_c   1.000
_cell.angle_alpha   90.00
_cell.angle_beta   90.00
_cell.angle_gamma   90.00
#
_symmetry.space_group_name_H-M   'P 1'
#
loop_
_entity.id
_entity.type
_entity.pdbx_description
1 polymer ?
#
loop_
_entity_poly.entity_id
_entity_poly.type
_entity_poly.pdbx_seq_one_letter_code
_entity_poly.pdbx_strand_id
1 'polypeptide(L)'
;MDQSVPPGRVRGICIPPCSKSYAQRALAASLLAEGTSRLHNIEFCDDTRSAIRCIEALGARVRRTGERTLEIDGGLSPAGDKLYVGQSGLSTRLFTPIASLCDTPIGVVGEGPLLHRSFRTMIRTLRALGVRVHDRNDHLPLHIQGPIRGGEVQVEGLVSSQFITGLLLALPIAEEETTIHVPHVISTPYIDITIDTAERFGIEILHKDYKEFYVAGGQRYRPAEFEIESDWSAAAFLLVAGAVAGEVTIRNLSVLSRPVSYTH
;
A
#
# COMPACT_ATOMS: atom_id res chain seq x y z
N MET A 1 -20.53 -23.39 -6.94
CA MET A 1 -19.95 -24.68 -7.36
C MET A 1 -19.37 -25.32 -6.14
N ASP A 2 -19.89 -26.47 -5.75
CA ASP A 2 -19.33 -27.23 -4.64
C ASP A 2 -18.07 -27.94 -5.15
N GLN A 3 -16.95 -27.75 -4.45
CA GLN A 3 -15.70 -28.45 -4.74
C GLN A 3 -15.46 -29.49 -3.65
N SER A 4 -15.19 -30.73 -4.06
CA SER A 4 -14.84 -31.82 -3.15
C SER A 4 -13.33 -32.03 -3.17
N VAL A 5 -12.71 -32.05 -2.00
CA VAL A 5 -11.30 -32.40 -1.84
C VAL A 5 -11.21 -33.81 -1.28
N PRO A 6 -10.80 -34.81 -2.08
CA PRO A 6 -10.65 -36.18 -1.57
C PRO A 6 -9.46 -36.25 -0.60
N PRO A 7 -9.49 -37.22 0.34
CA PRO A 7 -8.33 -37.49 1.17
C PRO A 7 -7.10 -37.86 0.34
N GLY A 8 -5.95 -37.29 0.68
CA GLY A 8 -4.72 -37.51 -0.09
C GLY A 8 -3.48 -37.06 0.67
N ARG A 9 -2.30 -37.41 0.12
CA ARG A 9 -1.03 -36.89 0.61
C ARG A 9 -0.57 -35.76 -0.26
N VAL A 10 -0.03 -34.70 0.36
CA VAL A 10 0.61 -33.55 -0.32
C VAL A 10 2.11 -33.72 -0.26
N ARG A 11 2.79 -33.59 -1.41
CA ARG A 11 4.26 -33.59 -1.48
C ARG A 11 4.72 -32.70 -2.62
N GLY A 12 5.71 -31.84 -2.35
CA GLY A 12 6.32 -31.05 -3.40
C GLY A 12 7.00 -29.79 -2.94
N ILE A 13 7.49 -29.04 -3.93
CA ILE A 13 8.13 -27.73 -3.75
C ILE A 13 7.18 -26.69 -4.36
N CYS A 14 6.92 -25.63 -3.63
CA CYS A 14 6.04 -24.56 -4.07
C CYS A 14 6.68 -23.19 -3.83
N ILE A 15 6.39 -22.25 -4.73
CA ILE A 15 6.68 -20.82 -4.55
C ILE A 15 5.32 -20.14 -4.42
N PRO A 16 5.00 -19.54 -3.26
CA PRO A 16 3.75 -18.81 -3.08
C PRO A 16 3.69 -17.58 -3.98
N PRO A 17 2.49 -17.01 -4.21
CA PRO A 17 2.36 -15.72 -4.88
C PRO A 17 3.15 -14.63 -4.17
N CYS A 18 3.44 -13.52 -4.85
CA CYS A 18 4.10 -12.38 -4.24
C CYS A 18 3.21 -11.70 -3.19
N SER A 19 3.83 -11.06 -2.21
CA SER A 19 3.13 -10.27 -1.20
C SER A 19 2.45 -9.06 -1.83
N LYS A 20 1.11 -9.07 -1.87
CA LYS A 20 0.31 -7.93 -2.35
C LYS A 20 0.57 -6.66 -1.55
N SER A 21 0.84 -6.83 -0.26
CA SER A 21 1.09 -5.72 0.65
C SER A 21 2.40 -5.00 0.34
N TYR A 22 3.46 -5.74 0.04
CA TYR A 22 4.72 -5.16 -0.45
C TYR A 22 4.55 -4.59 -1.86
N ALA A 23 3.91 -5.32 -2.77
CA ALA A 23 3.74 -4.91 -4.16
C ALA A 23 3.09 -3.53 -4.30
N GLN A 24 1.97 -3.30 -3.60
CA GLN A 24 1.26 -2.02 -3.70
C GLN A 24 2.07 -0.85 -3.10
N ARG A 25 2.83 -1.09 -2.02
CA ARG A 25 3.71 -0.08 -1.41
C ARG A 25 4.90 0.25 -2.31
N ALA A 26 5.54 -0.77 -2.87
CA ALA A 26 6.65 -0.59 -3.80
C ALA A 26 6.21 0.15 -5.08
N LEU A 27 5.02 -0.14 -5.60
CA LEU A 27 4.41 0.62 -6.71
C LEU A 27 4.19 2.09 -6.33
N ALA A 28 3.66 2.36 -5.13
CA ALA A 28 3.45 3.72 -4.65
C ALA A 28 4.78 4.48 -4.45
N ALA A 29 5.77 3.84 -3.83
CA ALA A 29 7.09 4.44 -3.64
C ALA A 29 7.81 4.68 -4.98
N SER A 30 7.65 3.77 -5.95
CA SER A 30 8.18 3.97 -7.31
C SER A 30 7.53 5.13 -8.05
N LEU A 31 6.23 5.37 -7.87
CA LEU A 31 5.58 6.58 -8.39
C LEU A 31 6.20 7.85 -7.81
N LEU A 32 6.47 7.86 -6.49
CA LEU A 32 6.95 9.03 -5.77
C LEU A 32 8.44 9.31 -6.02
N ALA A 33 9.19 8.33 -6.53
CA ALA A 33 10.60 8.47 -6.88
C ALA A 33 10.78 9.07 -8.28
N GLU A 34 11.54 10.14 -8.40
CA GLU A 34 11.91 10.69 -9.70
C GLU A 34 12.99 9.82 -10.37
N GLY A 35 12.65 9.17 -11.47
CA GLY A 35 13.50 8.27 -12.23
C GLY A 35 12.96 6.85 -12.31
N THR A 36 13.80 5.91 -12.76
CA THR A 36 13.37 4.53 -13.07
C THR A 36 13.63 3.60 -11.89
N SER A 37 12.58 3.05 -11.32
CA SER A 37 12.62 1.94 -10.35
C SER A 37 12.36 0.61 -11.06
N ARG A 38 12.94 -0.48 -10.53
CA ARG A 38 12.72 -1.82 -11.05
C ARG A 38 12.16 -2.73 -9.95
N LEU A 39 10.97 -3.29 -10.19
CA LEU A 39 10.32 -4.21 -9.27
C LEU A 39 10.36 -5.63 -9.82
N HIS A 40 10.90 -6.56 -9.02
CA HIS A 40 10.97 -7.98 -9.34
C HIS A 40 9.94 -8.77 -8.56
N ASN A 41 9.59 -9.94 -9.09
CA ASN A 41 8.65 -10.90 -8.49
C ASN A 41 7.24 -10.34 -8.29
N ILE A 42 6.79 -9.44 -9.15
CA ILE A 42 5.41 -8.91 -9.09
C ILE A 42 4.42 -9.86 -9.73
N GLU A 43 3.22 -9.98 -9.15
CA GLU A 43 2.09 -10.69 -9.73
C GLU A 43 0.93 -9.77 -10.05
N PHE A 44 0.22 -10.08 -11.13
CA PHE A 44 -0.85 -9.25 -11.69
C PHE A 44 -2.24 -9.73 -11.24
N CYS A 45 -2.52 -9.64 -9.93
CA CYS A 45 -3.87 -9.80 -9.39
C CYS A 45 -4.66 -8.48 -9.49
N ASP A 46 -5.95 -8.49 -9.19
CA ASP A 46 -6.82 -7.31 -9.29
C ASP A 46 -6.33 -6.14 -8.44
N ASP A 47 -5.80 -6.40 -7.24
CA ASP A 47 -5.24 -5.38 -6.36
C ASP A 47 -3.99 -4.71 -6.96
N THR A 48 -3.04 -5.49 -7.50
CA THR A 48 -1.82 -4.95 -8.12
C THR A 48 -2.14 -4.24 -9.43
N ARG A 49 -3.09 -4.75 -10.23
CA ARG A 49 -3.58 -4.06 -11.43
C ARG A 49 -4.24 -2.73 -11.10
N SER A 50 -5.02 -2.67 -10.01
CA SER A 50 -5.61 -1.42 -9.53
C SER A 50 -4.55 -0.41 -9.09
N ALA A 51 -3.52 -0.87 -8.36
CA ALA A 51 -2.40 -0.02 -7.96
C ALA A 51 -1.61 0.50 -9.17
N ILE A 52 -1.35 -0.35 -10.19
CA ILE A 52 -0.69 0.07 -11.43
C ILE A 52 -1.51 1.16 -12.12
N ARG A 53 -2.82 0.99 -12.30
CA ARG A 53 -3.68 2.03 -12.87
C ARG A 53 -3.65 3.33 -12.08
N CYS A 54 -3.58 3.26 -10.74
CA CYS A 54 -3.47 4.46 -9.90
C CYS A 54 -2.14 5.20 -10.13
N ILE A 55 -1.01 4.50 -10.18
CA ILE A 55 0.29 5.15 -10.41
C ILE A 55 0.39 5.73 -11.82
N GLU A 56 -0.17 5.07 -12.84
CA GLU A 56 -0.23 5.59 -14.21
C GLU A 56 -1.10 6.84 -14.29
N ALA A 57 -2.27 6.87 -13.62
CA ALA A 57 -3.13 8.05 -13.55
C ALA A 57 -2.44 9.22 -12.82
N LEU A 58 -1.55 8.92 -11.87
CA LEU A 58 -0.75 9.92 -11.15
C LEU A 58 0.56 10.30 -11.84
N GLY A 59 0.84 9.77 -13.04
CA GLY A 59 1.91 10.22 -13.92
C GLY A 59 3.04 9.24 -14.15
N ALA A 60 3.11 8.12 -13.45
CA ALA A 60 4.14 7.11 -13.70
C ALA A 60 3.97 6.44 -15.06
N ARG A 61 5.07 6.04 -15.67
CA ARG A 61 5.08 5.18 -16.86
C ARG A 61 5.52 3.78 -16.47
N VAL A 62 4.65 2.79 -16.69
CA VAL A 62 4.89 1.41 -16.31
C VAL A 62 5.22 0.58 -17.54
N ARG A 63 6.34 -0.13 -17.52
CA ARG A 63 6.77 -1.05 -18.57
C ARG A 63 7.01 -2.44 -17.99
N ARG A 64 6.42 -3.45 -18.62
CA ARG A 64 6.70 -4.83 -18.27
C ARG A 64 7.95 -5.30 -19.04
N THR A 65 9.03 -5.61 -18.34
CA THR A 65 10.32 -6.00 -18.92
C THR A 65 10.61 -7.49 -18.78
N GLY A 66 9.78 -8.22 -18.03
CA GLY A 66 9.85 -9.65 -17.84
C GLY A 66 8.50 -10.24 -17.44
N GLU A 67 8.44 -11.54 -17.20
CA GLU A 67 7.21 -12.22 -16.80
C GLU A 67 6.68 -11.64 -15.48
N ARG A 68 7.58 -11.36 -14.54
CA ARG A 68 7.29 -10.85 -13.19
C ARG A 68 8.13 -9.61 -12.84
N THR A 69 8.52 -8.83 -13.85
CA THR A 69 9.36 -7.64 -13.67
C THR A 69 8.72 -6.43 -14.30
N LEU A 70 8.65 -5.33 -13.54
CA LEU A 70 8.23 -4.02 -14.01
C LEU A 70 9.37 -3.01 -13.89
N GLU A 71 9.49 -2.15 -14.88
CA GLU A 71 10.18 -0.86 -14.79
C GLU A 71 9.15 0.25 -14.68
N ILE A 72 9.39 1.17 -13.75
CA ILE A 72 8.48 2.27 -13.44
C ILE A 72 9.28 3.56 -13.47
N ASP A 73 9.01 4.39 -14.48
CA ASP A 73 9.50 5.75 -14.52
C ASP A 73 8.54 6.59 -13.69
N GLY A 74 8.96 6.93 -12.46
CA GLY A 74 8.15 7.66 -11.49
C GLY A 74 8.23 9.19 -11.70
N GLY A 75 7.58 9.87 -10.81
CA GLY A 75 7.38 11.33 -10.82
C GLY A 75 5.90 11.64 -10.73
N LEU A 76 5.50 12.33 -9.66
CA LEU A 76 4.11 12.68 -9.41
C LEU A 76 3.67 13.83 -10.33
N SER A 77 2.94 13.51 -11.39
CA SER A 77 2.40 14.46 -12.36
C SER A 77 1.08 13.92 -12.92
N PRO A 78 -0.06 14.18 -12.26
CA PRO A 78 -1.34 13.59 -12.67
C PRO A 78 -1.64 13.81 -14.15
N ALA A 79 -1.90 12.72 -14.85
CA ALA A 79 -2.26 12.70 -16.26
C ALA A 79 -3.78 12.76 -16.48
N GLY A 80 -4.57 12.66 -15.41
CA GLY A 80 -6.02 12.68 -15.45
C GLY A 80 -6.63 13.15 -14.14
N ASP A 81 -7.96 13.21 -14.11
CA ASP A 81 -8.75 13.69 -12.98
C ASP A 81 -9.37 12.56 -12.13
N LYS A 82 -9.03 11.30 -12.38
CA LYS A 82 -9.65 10.14 -11.70
C LYS A 82 -8.68 9.02 -11.39
N LEU A 83 -8.82 8.47 -10.19
CA LEU A 83 -8.19 7.25 -9.73
C LEU A 83 -9.23 6.13 -9.65
N TYR A 84 -9.04 5.08 -10.46
CA TYR A 84 -9.88 3.89 -10.42
C TYR A 84 -9.25 2.83 -9.52
N VAL A 85 -9.73 2.74 -8.28
CA VAL A 85 -9.20 1.83 -7.27
C VAL A 85 -9.82 0.43 -7.30
N GLY A 86 -10.75 0.17 -8.23
CA GLY A 86 -11.48 -1.09 -8.33
C GLY A 86 -12.22 -1.41 -7.03
N GLN A 87 -12.01 -2.62 -6.52
CA GLN A 87 -12.56 -3.06 -5.22
C GLN A 87 -11.50 -3.03 -4.10
N SER A 88 -10.31 -2.46 -4.36
CA SER A 88 -9.17 -2.48 -3.44
C SER A 88 -9.28 -1.42 -2.34
N GLY A 89 -9.54 -1.88 -1.12
CA GLY A 89 -9.54 -1.02 0.07
C GLY A 89 -8.15 -0.46 0.41
N LEU A 90 -7.08 -1.20 0.10
CA LEU A 90 -5.71 -0.72 0.29
C LEU A 90 -5.39 0.36 -0.74
N SER A 91 -5.65 0.13 -2.03
CA SER A 91 -5.42 1.15 -3.06
C SER A 91 -6.14 2.47 -2.75
N THR A 92 -7.39 2.40 -2.27
CA THR A 92 -8.13 3.59 -1.86
C THR A 92 -7.38 4.36 -0.78
N ARG A 93 -7.00 3.67 0.32
CA ARG A 93 -6.38 4.32 1.49
C ARG A 93 -4.93 4.71 1.26
N LEU A 94 -4.27 4.09 0.31
CA LEU A 94 -2.89 4.36 -0.06
C LEU A 94 -2.80 5.54 -1.04
N PHE A 95 -3.55 5.49 -2.13
CA PHE A 95 -3.41 6.47 -3.20
C PHE A 95 -4.21 7.76 -2.98
N THR A 96 -5.21 7.78 -2.09
CA THR A 96 -5.91 9.03 -1.76
C THR A 96 -4.99 10.04 -1.06
N PRO A 97 -4.21 9.70 0.00
CA PRO A 97 -3.22 10.61 0.56
C PRO A 97 -2.13 11.02 -0.44
N ILE A 98 -1.65 10.10 -1.28
CA ILE A 98 -0.64 10.40 -2.30
C ILE A 98 -1.20 11.40 -3.33
N ALA A 99 -2.42 11.19 -3.82
CA ALA A 99 -3.06 12.13 -4.73
C ALA A 99 -3.33 13.50 -4.09
N SER A 100 -3.46 13.55 -2.76
CA SER A 100 -3.58 14.80 -2.01
C SER A 100 -2.31 15.65 -1.97
N LEU A 101 -1.17 15.15 -2.48
CA LEU A 101 0.02 15.97 -2.72
C LEU A 101 -0.17 16.95 -3.89
N CYS A 102 -1.13 16.68 -4.77
CA CYS A 102 -1.40 17.50 -5.95
C CYS A 102 -2.40 18.62 -5.63
N ASP A 103 -2.21 19.77 -6.22
CA ASP A 103 -3.13 20.93 -6.13
C ASP A 103 -4.34 20.80 -7.07
N THR A 104 -4.27 19.90 -8.05
CA THR A 104 -5.34 19.62 -9.00
C THR A 104 -6.42 18.73 -8.39
N PRO A 105 -7.72 18.97 -8.71
CA PRO A 105 -8.80 18.09 -8.25
C PRO A 105 -8.69 16.70 -8.84
N ILE A 106 -8.81 15.67 -7.98
CA ILE A 106 -8.75 14.26 -8.38
C ILE A 106 -9.96 13.53 -7.77
N GLY A 107 -10.70 12.80 -8.60
CA GLY A 107 -11.78 11.94 -8.19
C GLY A 107 -11.29 10.53 -7.86
N VAL A 108 -11.63 9.99 -6.70
CA VAL A 108 -11.34 8.59 -6.33
C VAL A 108 -12.60 7.77 -6.50
N VAL A 109 -12.55 6.79 -7.40
CA VAL A 109 -13.70 5.99 -7.82
C VAL A 109 -13.42 4.51 -7.60
N GLY A 110 -14.34 3.83 -6.95
CA GLY A 110 -14.29 2.38 -6.73
C GLY A 110 -15.57 1.70 -7.19
N GLU A 111 -15.64 0.41 -6.99
CA GLU A 111 -16.78 -0.43 -7.39
C GLU A 111 -17.09 -1.54 -6.38
N GLY A 112 -18.24 -2.21 -6.59
CA GLY A 112 -18.66 -3.36 -5.81
C GLY A 112 -18.80 -3.09 -4.31
N PRO A 113 -18.39 -4.03 -3.43
CA PRO A 113 -18.52 -3.89 -1.98
C PRO A 113 -17.77 -2.70 -1.39
N LEU A 114 -16.80 -2.13 -2.12
CA LEU A 114 -16.02 -0.98 -1.66
C LEU A 114 -16.89 0.28 -1.51
N LEU A 115 -17.95 0.40 -2.31
CA LEU A 115 -18.89 1.53 -2.26
C LEU A 115 -19.66 1.63 -0.94
N HIS A 116 -19.74 0.51 -0.19
CA HIS A 116 -20.42 0.45 1.12
C HIS A 116 -19.48 0.64 2.29
N ARG A 117 -18.16 0.83 2.04
CA ARG A 117 -17.18 1.05 3.09
C ARG A 117 -17.06 2.51 3.44
N SER A 118 -17.10 2.82 4.74
CA SER A 118 -16.85 4.17 5.23
C SER A 118 -15.36 4.50 5.22
N PHE A 119 -15.06 5.72 4.78
CA PHE A 119 -13.72 6.32 4.79
C PHE A 119 -13.64 7.53 5.73
N ARG A 120 -14.56 7.64 6.70
CA ARG A 120 -14.70 8.78 7.61
C ARG A 120 -13.40 9.23 8.24
N THR A 121 -12.65 8.30 8.85
CA THR A 121 -11.36 8.63 9.50
C THR A 121 -10.39 9.25 8.51
N MET A 122 -10.24 8.64 7.32
CA MET A 122 -9.37 9.17 6.27
C MET A 122 -9.78 10.57 5.83
N ILE A 123 -11.07 10.79 5.57
CA ILE A 123 -11.62 12.08 5.13
C ILE A 123 -11.36 13.17 6.17
N ARG A 124 -11.64 12.89 7.45
CA ARG A 124 -11.42 13.84 8.54
C ARG A 124 -9.95 14.19 8.71
N THR A 125 -9.06 13.19 8.69
CA THR A 125 -7.62 13.41 8.82
C THR A 125 -7.07 14.22 7.65
N LEU A 126 -7.47 13.91 6.42
CA LEU A 126 -7.04 14.69 5.24
C LEU A 126 -7.52 16.15 5.31
N ARG A 127 -8.76 16.37 5.77
CA ARG A 127 -9.26 17.75 6.00
C ARG A 127 -8.46 18.49 7.07
N ALA A 128 -8.09 17.82 8.16
CA ALA A 128 -7.24 18.38 9.21
C ALA A 128 -5.84 18.76 8.69
N LEU A 129 -5.33 18.02 7.71
CA LEU A 129 -4.08 18.30 7.01
C LEU A 129 -4.25 19.27 5.80
N GLY A 130 -5.34 20.00 5.73
CA GLY A 130 -5.57 21.09 4.76
C GLY A 130 -6.10 20.64 3.40
N VAL A 131 -6.35 19.35 3.19
CA VAL A 131 -6.91 18.83 1.93
C VAL A 131 -8.39 19.14 1.81
N ARG A 132 -8.82 19.66 0.67
CA ARG A 132 -10.25 19.78 0.35
C ARG A 132 -10.78 18.42 -0.06
N VAL A 133 -11.78 17.91 0.67
CA VAL A 133 -12.40 16.62 0.39
C VAL A 133 -13.91 16.80 0.27
N HIS A 134 -14.45 16.46 -0.88
CA HIS A 134 -15.89 16.30 -1.07
C HIS A 134 -16.19 14.80 -1.15
N ASP A 135 -17.15 14.35 -0.38
CA ASP A 135 -17.51 12.94 -0.26
C ASP A 135 -19.03 12.74 -0.31
N ARG A 136 -19.45 11.49 -0.39
CA ARG A 136 -20.85 11.09 -0.36
C ARG A 136 -21.12 10.33 0.94
N ASN A 137 -21.36 11.07 2.03
CA ASN A 137 -21.61 10.49 3.37
C ASN A 137 -20.49 9.54 3.82
N ASP A 138 -19.25 10.01 3.76
CA ASP A 138 -18.04 9.23 4.09
C ASP A 138 -17.74 8.05 3.14
N HIS A 139 -18.38 7.97 1.98
CA HIS A 139 -18.22 6.89 1.00
C HIS A 139 -17.67 7.41 -0.34
N LEU A 140 -17.21 6.46 -1.18
CA LEU A 140 -16.86 6.75 -2.57
C LEU A 140 -18.11 7.13 -3.40
N PRO A 141 -17.93 7.97 -4.44
CA PRO A 141 -16.69 8.61 -4.87
C PRO A 141 -16.26 9.74 -3.95
N LEU A 142 -14.93 9.95 -3.86
CA LEU A 142 -14.36 11.13 -3.21
C LEU A 142 -13.81 12.07 -4.28
N HIS A 143 -13.89 13.38 -4.03
CA HIS A 143 -13.16 14.38 -4.80
C HIS A 143 -12.20 15.08 -3.85
N ILE A 144 -10.91 14.98 -4.14
CA ILE A 144 -9.85 15.51 -3.30
C ILE A 144 -9.07 16.58 -4.06
N GLN A 145 -8.61 17.57 -3.33
CA GLN A 145 -7.71 18.59 -3.84
C GLN A 145 -6.76 19.03 -2.74
N GLY A 146 -5.46 18.82 -2.97
CA GLY A 146 -4.38 19.25 -2.08
C GLY A 146 -3.94 20.71 -2.31
N PRO A 147 -2.69 21.03 -2.01
CA PRO A 147 -1.69 20.11 -1.46
C PRO A 147 -1.96 19.75 -0.01
N ILE A 148 -1.64 18.51 0.38
CA ILE A 148 -1.62 18.10 1.78
C ILE A 148 -0.53 18.88 2.51
N ARG A 149 -0.83 19.37 3.70
CA ARG A 149 0.10 20.08 4.57
C ARG A 149 0.59 19.18 5.68
N GLY A 150 1.76 19.49 6.21
CA GLY A 150 2.23 18.87 7.43
C GLY A 150 1.53 19.42 8.67
N GLY A 151 2.09 19.15 9.84
CA GLY A 151 1.62 19.60 11.14
C GLY A 151 1.27 18.47 12.09
N GLU A 152 0.63 18.81 13.19
CA GLU A 152 0.20 17.84 14.20
C GLU A 152 -1.23 17.38 13.92
N VAL A 153 -1.43 16.05 13.81
CA VAL A 153 -2.75 15.49 13.56
C VAL A 153 -3.04 14.29 14.46
N GLN A 154 -4.23 14.27 15.03
CA GLN A 154 -4.73 13.14 15.78
C GLN A 154 -5.69 12.32 14.90
N VAL A 155 -5.38 11.04 14.71
CA VAL A 155 -6.23 10.12 13.96
C VAL A 155 -7.16 9.40 14.94
N GLU A 156 -8.44 9.75 14.88
CA GLU A 156 -9.44 9.26 15.83
C GLU A 156 -9.88 7.82 15.58
N GLY A 157 -10.16 7.10 16.67
CA GLY A 157 -10.82 5.79 16.65
C GLY A 157 -9.89 4.62 16.36
N LEU A 158 -10.49 3.50 15.97
CA LEU A 158 -9.79 2.28 15.59
C LEU A 158 -9.25 2.42 14.18
N VAL A 159 -7.94 2.62 14.05
CA VAL A 159 -7.32 3.02 12.79
C VAL A 159 -6.78 1.83 12.02
N SER A 160 -7.21 1.70 10.78
CA SER A 160 -6.63 0.72 9.85
C SER A 160 -5.19 1.10 9.48
N SER A 161 -4.26 0.15 9.63
CA SER A 161 -2.88 0.30 9.17
C SER A 161 -2.78 0.72 7.69
N GLN A 162 -3.77 0.39 6.87
CA GLN A 162 -3.81 0.78 5.46
C GLN A 162 -3.88 2.30 5.26
N PHE A 163 -4.64 3.00 6.11
CA PHE A 163 -4.73 4.46 6.02
C PHE A 163 -3.44 5.12 6.52
N ILE A 164 -2.91 4.65 7.65
CA ILE A 164 -1.60 5.12 8.14
C ILE A 164 -0.52 4.89 7.08
N THR A 165 -0.49 3.75 6.41
CA THR A 165 0.40 3.49 5.28
C THR A 165 0.35 4.60 4.22
N GLY A 166 -0.86 5.02 3.83
CA GLY A 166 -1.02 6.09 2.84
C GLY A 166 -0.46 7.43 3.30
N LEU A 167 -0.69 7.80 4.56
CA LEU A 167 -0.11 9.01 5.17
C LEU A 167 1.41 8.93 5.24
N LEU A 168 1.96 7.81 5.74
CA LEU A 168 3.40 7.61 5.90
C LEU A 168 4.16 7.63 4.56
N LEU A 169 3.51 7.28 3.44
CA LEU A 169 4.12 7.39 2.12
C LEU A 169 3.93 8.78 1.49
N ALA A 170 2.87 9.50 1.81
CA ALA A 170 2.62 10.82 1.22
C ALA A 170 3.35 11.96 1.96
N LEU A 171 3.29 11.97 3.28
CA LEU A 171 3.77 13.08 4.10
C LEU A 171 5.27 13.38 4.02
N PRO A 172 6.18 12.43 3.73
CA PRO A 172 7.58 12.76 3.50
C PRO A 172 7.81 13.79 2.38
N ILE A 173 6.91 13.86 1.38
CA ILE A 173 7.00 14.82 0.27
C ILE A 173 6.36 16.17 0.63
N ALA A 174 5.44 16.21 1.60
CA ALA A 174 4.85 17.47 2.07
C ALA A 174 5.94 18.43 2.53
N GLU A 175 5.69 19.75 2.41
CA GLU A 175 6.70 20.77 2.74
C GLU A 175 7.01 20.80 4.24
N GLU A 176 6.01 20.59 5.09
CA GLU A 176 6.11 20.71 6.53
C GLU A 176 6.29 19.33 7.18
N GLU A 177 6.98 19.29 8.33
CA GLU A 177 7.03 18.09 9.15
C GLU A 177 5.66 17.72 9.71
N THR A 178 5.48 16.43 9.99
CA THR A 178 4.20 15.95 10.53
C THR A 178 4.40 15.03 11.72
N THR A 179 3.62 15.26 12.77
CA THR A 179 3.43 14.33 13.87
C THR A 179 2.02 13.74 13.81
N ILE A 180 1.94 12.42 13.69
CA ILE A 180 0.65 11.71 13.64
C ILE A 180 0.46 10.98 14.97
N HIS A 181 -0.57 11.35 15.73
CA HIS A 181 -0.98 10.64 16.94
C HIS A 181 -2.08 9.62 16.62
N VAL A 182 -1.83 8.36 16.96
CA VAL A 182 -2.77 7.26 16.72
C VAL A 182 -2.96 6.46 18.00
N PRO A 183 -4.11 6.55 18.66
CA PRO A 183 -4.31 5.87 19.94
C PRO A 183 -4.21 4.34 19.84
N HIS A 184 -4.74 3.78 18.76
CA HIS A 184 -4.73 2.33 18.50
C HIS A 184 -4.60 2.03 17.02
N VAL A 185 -3.48 1.41 16.63
CA VAL A 185 -3.28 0.86 15.28
C VAL A 185 -3.56 -0.63 15.27
N ILE A 186 -4.41 -1.06 14.34
CA ILE A 186 -4.63 -2.49 14.07
C ILE A 186 -3.58 -2.96 13.08
N SER A 187 -2.98 -4.13 13.36
CA SER A 187 -2.05 -4.80 12.44
C SER A 187 -0.76 -3.99 12.20
N THR A 188 0.00 -3.74 13.27
CA THR A 188 1.29 -3.04 13.26
C THR A 188 2.33 -3.63 12.29
N PRO A 189 2.41 -4.95 12.03
CA PRO A 189 3.35 -5.48 11.05
C PRO A 189 3.20 -4.90 9.63
N TYR A 190 2.00 -4.44 9.25
CA TYR A 190 1.83 -3.75 7.98
C TYR A 190 2.38 -2.31 7.97
N ILE A 191 2.52 -1.69 9.14
CA ILE A 191 3.25 -0.44 9.28
C ILE A 191 4.74 -0.69 9.09
N ASP A 192 5.28 -1.78 9.67
CA ASP A 192 6.68 -2.16 9.48
C ASP A 192 7.01 -2.40 8.00
N ILE A 193 6.12 -3.08 7.26
CA ILE A 193 6.25 -3.24 5.81
C ILE A 193 6.28 -1.87 5.10
N THR A 194 5.51 -0.91 5.58
CA THR A 194 5.48 0.44 5.01
C THR A 194 6.79 1.17 5.26
N ILE A 195 7.29 1.13 6.49
CA ILE A 195 8.55 1.77 6.88
C ILE A 195 9.73 1.12 6.14
N ASP A 196 9.80 -0.22 6.10
CA ASP A 196 10.82 -0.95 5.34
C ASP A 196 10.81 -0.58 3.84
N THR A 197 9.63 -0.49 3.25
CA THR A 197 9.51 -0.06 1.85
C THR A 197 9.98 1.37 1.66
N ALA A 198 9.54 2.31 2.50
CA ALA A 198 9.92 3.72 2.43
C ALA A 198 11.43 3.90 2.61
N GLU A 199 12.04 3.19 3.56
CA GLU A 199 13.47 3.21 3.83
C GLU A 199 14.30 2.76 2.61
N ARG A 200 13.88 1.70 1.92
CA ARG A 200 14.53 1.22 0.70
C ARG A 200 14.46 2.24 -0.46
N PHE A 201 13.52 3.12 -0.43
CA PHE A 201 13.40 4.26 -1.35
C PHE A 201 14.00 5.56 -0.79
N GLY A 202 14.76 5.48 0.33
CA GLY A 202 15.53 6.58 0.90
C GLY A 202 14.74 7.54 1.80
N ILE A 203 13.59 7.14 2.30
CA ILE A 203 12.72 7.89 3.21
C ILE A 203 12.89 7.42 4.65
N GLU A 204 13.00 8.36 5.56
CA GLU A 204 13.06 8.11 6.99
C GLU A 204 11.72 8.42 7.66
N ILE A 205 11.21 7.44 8.42
CA ILE A 205 9.98 7.56 9.21
C ILE A 205 10.28 7.03 10.60
N LEU A 206 10.09 7.87 11.61
CA LEU A 206 10.27 7.49 13.01
C LEU A 206 8.93 7.23 13.67
N HIS A 207 8.90 6.34 14.65
CA HIS A 207 7.70 6.13 15.45
C HIS A 207 8.03 5.75 16.90
N LYS A 208 7.09 6.04 17.79
CA LYS A 208 7.12 5.62 19.18
C LYS A 208 5.93 4.71 19.45
N ASP A 209 6.22 3.42 19.67
CA ASP A 209 5.22 2.39 20.03
C ASP A 209 4.01 2.32 19.10
N TYR A 210 4.16 2.67 17.81
CA TYR A 210 3.09 2.78 16.82
C TYR A 210 1.94 3.72 17.22
N LYS A 211 2.17 4.58 18.22
CA LYS A 211 1.20 5.57 18.71
C LYS A 211 1.48 6.96 18.20
N GLU A 212 2.74 7.25 17.96
CA GLU A 212 3.20 8.53 17.43
C GLU A 212 4.13 8.24 16.25
N PHE A 213 3.90 8.91 15.13
CA PHE A 213 4.78 8.83 13.95
C PHE A 213 5.30 10.23 13.65
N TYR A 214 6.62 10.32 13.45
CA TYR A 214 7.32 11.56 13.13
C TYR A 214 7.84 11.47 11.71
N VAL A 215 7.39 12.37 10.86
CA VAL A 215 7.73 12.41 9.44
C VAL A 215 8.28 13.79 9.12
N ALA A 216 9.56 13.87 8.82
CA ALA A 216 10.16 15.10 8.29
C ALA A 216 9.60 15.37 6.90
N GLY A 217 9.19 16.62 6.64
CA GLY A 217 8.77 17.06 5.33
C GLY A 217 9.95 17.30 4.39
N GLY A 218 9.66 17.52 3.10
CA GLY A 218 10.66 17.86 2.08
C GLY A 218 11.63 16.73 1.73
N GLN A 219 11.35 15.48 2.15
CA GLN A 219 12.13 14.31 1.77
C GLN A 219 11.89 13.95 0.29
N ARG A 220 12.82 13.23 -0.30
CA ARG A 220 12.73 12.80 -1.70
C ARG A 220 12.93 11.30 -1.83
N TYR A 221 11.95 10.63 -2.43
CA TYR A 221 12.08 9.24 -2.81
C TYR A 221 13.17 9.08 -3.88
N ARG A 222 13.95 8.02 -3.76
CA ARG A 222 14.99 7.64 -4.73
C ARG A 222 14.57 6.38 -5.46
N PRO A 223 14.79 6.30 -6.79
CA PRO A 223 14.54 5.06 -7.52
C PRO A 223 15.28 3.89 -6.91
N ALA A 224 14.64 2.73 -6.88
CA ALA A 224 15.22 1.52 -6.29
C ALA A 224 14.99 0.29 -7.16
N GLU A 225 15.89 -0.67 -7.02
CA GLU A 225 15.68 -2.05 -7.42
C GLU A 225 15.13 -2.83 -6.22
N PHE A 226 13.92 -3.37 -6.35
CA PHE A 226 13.17 -3.94 -5.25
C PHE A 226 12.64 -5.33 -5.59
N GLU A 227 13.08 -6.34 -4.84
CA GLU A 227 12.55 -7.70 -4.91
C GLU A 227 11.34 -7.84 -3.97
N ILE A 228 10.19 -8.16 -4.53
CA ILE A 228 8.96 -8.40 -3.75
C ILE A 228 9.00 -9.84 -3.23
N GLU A 229 8.99 -10.02 -1.92
CA GLU A 229 8.97 -11.35 -1.31
C GLU A 229 7.66 -12.09 -1.56
N SER A 230 7.67 -13.41 -1.39
CA SER A 230 6.44 -14.21 -1.45
C SER A 230 5.57 -13.97 -0.23
N ASP A 231 4.27 -14.19 -0.38
CA ASP A 231 3.25 -13.90 0.61
C ASP A 231 3.19 -15.00 1.68
N TRP A 232 3.55 -14.67 2.92
CA TRP A 232 3.47 -15.58 4.07
C TRP A 232 2.05 -16.01 4.39
N SER A 233 1.06 -15.15 4.15
CA SER A 233 -0.35 -15.49 4.38
C SER A 233 -0.82 -16.55 3.40
N ALA A 234 -0.39 -16.47 2.15
CA ALA A 234 -0.65 -17.52 1.15
C ALA A 234 0.15 -18.80 1.46
N ALA A 235 1.41 -18.65 1.91
CA ALA A 235 2.25 -19.78 2.29
C ALA A 235 1.70 -20.58 3.48
N ALA A 236 1.04 -19.92 4.42
CA ALA A 236 0.50 -20.55 5.62
C ALA A 236 -0.42 -21.74 5.31
N PHE A 237 -1.28 -21.63 4.29
CA PHE A 237 -2.15 -22.72 3.86
C PHE A 237 -1.35 -23.94 3.36
N LEU A 238 -0.27 -23.70 2.63
CA LEU A 238 0.60 -24.75 2.11
C LEU A 238 1.42 -25.41 3.24
N LEU A 239 1.90 -24.61 4.20
CA LEU A 239 2.62 -25.10 5.37
C LEU A 239 1.71 -26.01 6.23
N VAL A 240 0.47 -25.58 6.47
CA VAL A 240 -0.53 -26.41 7.19
C VAL A 240 -0.81 -27.69 6.42
N ALA A 241 -1.01 -27.62 5.10
CA ALA A 241 -1.24 -28.81 4.29
C ALA A 241 -0.04 -29.79 4.36
N GLY A 242 1.21 -29.28 4.33
CA GLY A 242 2.40 -30.10 4.51
C GLY A 242 2.46 -30.75 5.90
N ALA A 243 2.19 -29.99 6.96
CA ALA A 243 2.23 -30.48 8.33
C ALA A 243 1.17 -31.56 8.63
N VAL A 244 -0.01 -31.44 8.01
CA VAL A 244 -1.15 -32.36 8.29
C VAL A 244 -1.14 -33.58 7.36
N ALA A 245 -0.78 -33.41 6.09
CA ALA A 245 -1.04 -34.41 5.07
C ALA A 245 0.21 -34.83 4.25
N GLY A 246 1.43 -34.36 4.61
CA GLY A 246 2.61 -34.80 3.88
C GLY A 246 3.87 -33.97 4.08
N GLU A 247 4.53 -33.62 2.98
CA GLU A 247 5.80 -32.91 2.98
C GLU A 247 5.77 -31.81 1.90
N VAL A 248 5.83 -30.54 2.33
CA VAL A 248 5.85 -29.39 1.41
C VAL A 248 7.05 -28.51 1.72
N THR A 249 7.86 -28.22 0.71
CA THR A 249 8.93 -27.23 0.79
C THR A 249 8.45 -25.93 0.16
N ILE A 250 8.45 -24.86 0.95
CA ILE A 250 8.12 -23.50 0.45
C ILE A 250 9.43 -22.75 0.17
N ARG A 251 9.52 -22.15 -1.02
CA ARG A 251 10.65 -21.31 -1.42
C ARG A 251 10.26 -19.84 -1.50
N ASN A 252 11.26 -18.97 -1.51
CA ASN A 252 11.14 -17.52 -1.66
C ASN A 252 10.35 -16.83 -0.52
N LEU A 253 10.44 -17.39 0.70
CA LEU A 253 9.99 -16.73 1.92
C LEU A 253 11.21 -16.25 2.71
N SER A 254 11.14 -15.00 3.16
CA SER A 254 12.19 -14.46 4.04
C SER A 254 11.81 -14.69 5.50
N VAL A 255 12.73 -15.28 6.28
CA VAL A 255 12.57 -15.40 7.73
C VAL A 255 12.71 -14.06 8.46
N LEU A 256 13.24 -13.05 7.77
CA LEU A 256 13.35 -11.67 8.26
C LEU A 256 12.14 -10.81 7.85
N SER A 257 11.19 -11.40 7.12
CA SER A 257 9.97 -10.72 6.72
C SER A 257 9.12 -10.32 7.93
N ARG A 258 8.33 -9.27 7.78
CA ARG A 258 7.45 -8.73 8.82
C ARG A 258 5.95 -8.96 8.53
N PRO A 259 5.52 -10.09 7.94
CA PRO A 259 4.10 -10.32 7.66
C PRO A 259 3.33 -10.66 8.93
N VAL A 260 2.05 -10.33 8.95
CA VAL A 260 1.13 -10.61 10.07
C VAL A 260 1.07 -12.09 10.42
N SER A 261 1.08 -12.97 9.43
CA SER A 261 0.98 -14.43 9.61
C SER A 261 2.22 -15.07 10.23
N TYR A 262 3.35 -14.37 10.25
CA TYR A 262 4.57 -14.86 10.88
C TYR A 262 4.66 -14.45 12.36
N THR A 263 4.02 -13.34 12.73
CA THR A 263 4.08 -12.75 14.08
C THR A 263 2.93 -13.20 15.00
N HIS A 264 2.04 -14.05 14.50
CA HIS A 264 0.91 -14.61 15.25
C HIS A 264 0.93 -16.19 15.24
#